data_c71b42ca9766e78c6920a5a3c3fe02df
#
_entry.id   c71b42ca9766e78c6920a5a3c3fe02df
#
_cell.length_a   1.000
_cell.length_b   1.000
_cell.length_c   1.000
_cell.angle_alpha   90.00
_cell.angle_beta   90.00
_cell.angle_gamma   90.00
#
_symmetry.space_group_name_H-M   'P 1'
#
loop_
_entity.id
_entity.type
_entity.pdbx_description
1 polymer ?
#
loop_
_entity_poly.entity_id
_entity_poly.type
_entity_poly.pdbx_seq_one_letter_code
_entity_poly.pdbx_strand_id
1 'polypeptide(L)'
;MTSVVDLDIRELNAEGDGVAVARRQTIVVPFTIPGERVRVRLDDGRPVATLLEVLEPSPFRVRPRCPHFGPCGGCAWQHIAYPEQLRLKTALVERLVRPLVRDAPSVRPTLATPAHEADAGPWGYRQKVHFVFAMDGSPSSAGRGPRPSLVMGHYARGSRQVVPVRECPVHDERGNALAFQLASSLRTAGVEAATPAPRSGRRTPQPGVLRSIAVRVARHTSELLTTLVVRDDSDKRLRSATRRALAGSEAATSLHLNLHPREDRFIFGAETRRISGHARLREEVDGTSFLISPDAFFQTNVDAAERLVMLVRDAVPAGASVLDLYAGAGLFALPLARAGHTVVAVEENRAAVGDGVASQRVNRIPEEQCRFVAQPVETALRRLPPADVIVLDPPRSGCSPVVLDWLCRRGPARLVYVSCNPEALARDLAVLRKGAFRIDSIQPVDMFPHTAHVETVGILRR
;
A
#
# COMPACT_ATOMS: atom_id res chain seq x y z
N MET A 1 -28.35 -11.24 22.06
CA MET A 1 -28.68 -10.01 22.84
C MET A 1 -27.55 -9.03 22.72
N THR A 2 -27.81 -7.75 22.61
CA THR A 2 -26.78 -6.70 22.66
C THR A 2 -26.61 -6.24 24.10
N SER A 3 -25.37 -6.07 24.57
CA SER A 3 -25.06 -5.50 25.89
C SER A 3 -24.13 -4.29 25.76
N VAL A 4 -24.31 -3.30 26.62
CA VAL A 4 -23.44 -2.14 26.73
C VAL A 4 -22.57 -2.34 27.98
N VAL A 5 -21.26 -2.21 27.83
CA VAL A 5 -20.27 -2.38 28.90
C VAL A 5 -19.14 -1.36 28.78
N ASP A 6 -18.51 -1.06 29.90
CA ASP A 6 -17.30 -0.23 29.95
C ASP A 6 -16.08 -1.14 29.98
N LEU A 7 -15.06 -0.83 29.16
CA LEU A 7 -13.83 -1.63 28.99
C LEU A 7 -12.59 -0.75 29.05
N ASP A 8 -11.53 -1.32 29.63
CA ASP A 8 -10.18 -0.74 29.58
C ASP A 8 -9.39 -1.33 28.40
N ILE A 9 -8.89 -0.48 27.53
CA ILE A 9 -8.09 -0.87 26.38
C ILE A 9 -6.65 -1.10 26.83
N ARG A 10 -6.15 -2.33 26.63
CA ARG A 10 -4.83 -2.76 27.14
C ARG A 10 -3.73 -2.64 26.11
N GLU A 11 -4.00 -3.03 24.89
CA GLU A 11 -3.02 -3.08 23.80
C GLU A 11 -3.70 -2.92 22.42
N LEU A 12 -2.92 -2.91 21.35
CA LEU A 12 -3.40 -3.00 19.98
C LEU A 12 -3.12 -4.39 19.42
N ASN A 13 -4.03 -4.90 18.58
CA ASN A 13 -3.77 -6.09 17.76
C ASN A 13 -2.87 -5.73 16.54
N ALA A 14 -2.60 -6.71 15.67
CA ALA A 14 -1.79 -6.51 14.46
C ALA A 14 -2.44 -5.57 13.43
N GLU A 15 -3.77 -5.51 13.43
CA GLU A 15 -4.55 -4.61 12.57
C GLU A 15 -4.62 -3.18 13.11
N GLY A 16 -4.10 -2.96 14.34
CA GLY A 16 -4.07 -1.66 15.00
C GLY A 16 -5.36 -1.28 15.72
N ASP A 17 -6.21 -2.24 16.03
CA ASP A 17 -7.40 -2.04 16.84
C ASP A 17 -7.10 -2.28 18.32
N GLY A 18 -7.76 -1.53 19.20
CA GLY A 18 -7.67 -1.74 20.62
C GLY A 18 -8.19 -3.10 21.04
N VAL A 19 -7.55 -3.66 22.05
CA VAL A 19 -7.88 -4.96 22.64
C VAL A 19 -8.19 -4.79 24.13
N ALA A 20 -9.34 -5.32 24.51
CA ALA A 20 -9.79 -5.41 25.90
C ALA A 20 -10.16 -6.86 26.26
N VAL A 21 -10.40 -7.13 27.53
CA VAL A 21 -10.88 -8.43 28.01
C VAL A 21 -12.21 -8.23 28.73
N ALA A 22 -13.25 -8.91 28.26
CA ALA A 22 -14.53 -8.97 28.91
C ALA A 22 -15.02 -10.41 29.03
N ARG A 23 -15.55 -10.80 30.20
CA ARG A 23 -16.08 -12.16 30.44
C ARG A 23 -15.12 -13.29 30.04
N ARG A 24 -13.79 -13.07 30.26
CA ARG A 24 -12.70 -13.98 29.87
C ARG A 24 -12.50 -14.15 28.35
N GLN A 25 -13.09 -13.25 27.55
CA GLN A 25 -12.91 -13.23 26.10
C GLN A 25 -12.17 -11.98 25.66
N THR A 26 -11.34 -12.11 24.65
CA THR A 26 -10.68 -10.99 23.98
C THR A 26 -11.68 -10.26 23.12
N ILE A 27 -11.84 -8.96 23.36
CA ILE A 27 -12.73 -8.07 22.62
C ILE A 27 -11.89 -7.06 21.85
N VAL A 28 -12.13 -6.96 20.54
CA VAL A 28 -11.49 -5.98 19.67
C VAL A 28 -12.36 -4.73 19.60
N VAL A 29 -11.80 -3.58 19.88
CA VAL A 29 -12.50 -2.28 19.83
C VAL A 29 -11.79 -1.34 18.86
N PRO A 30 -12.25 -1.20 17.63
CA PRO A 30 -11.68 -0.27 16.66
C PRO A 30 -11.69 1.18 17.14
N PHE A 31 -10.73 1.98 16.67
CA PHE A 31 -10.62 3.42 16.94
C PHE A 31 -10.36 3.79 18.40
N THR A 32 -9.72 2.90 19.16
CA THR A 32 -9.31 3.14 20.55
C THR A 32 -7.79 3.09 20.70
N ILE A 33 -7.29 3.65 21.79
CA ILE A 33 -5.87 3.76 22.13
C ILE A 33 -5.61 3.00 23.43
N PRO A 34 -4.49 2.28 23.59
CA PRO A 34 -4.13 1.65 24.88
C PRO A 34 -4.13 2.66 26.03
N GLY A 35 -4.71 2.27 27.17
CA GLY A 35 -4.88 3.11 28.34
C GLY A 35 -6.20 3.89 28.39
N GLU A 36 -7.04 3.83 27.34
CA GLU A 36 -8.36 4.42 27.38
C GLU A 36 -9.37 3.55 28.09
N ARG A 37 -10.33 4.17 28.77
CA ARG A 37 -11.57 3.56 29.22
C ARG A 37 -12.70 3.97 28.32
N VAL A 38 -13.43 2.97 27.80
CA VAL A 38 -14.41 3.18 26.73
C VAL A 38 -15.71 2.45 27.02
N ARG A 39 -16.81 3.03 26.57
CA ARG A 39 -18.14 2.39 26.54
C ARG A 39 -18.38 1.78 25.17
N VAL A 40 -18.71 0.50 25.15
CA VAL A 40 -18.89 -0.26 23.91
C VAL A 40 -20.20 -1.03 23.90
N ARG A 41 -20.71 -1.30 22.70
CA ARG A 41 -21.78 -2.26 22.48
C ARG A 41 -21.16 -3.58 22.01
N LEU A 42 -21.48 -4.64 22.73
CA LEU A 42 -21.16 -6.01 22.39
C LEU A 42 -22.36 -6.65 21.70
N ASP A 43 -22.13 -7.26 20.54
CA ASP A 43 -23.11 -8.10 19.86
C ASP A 43 -22.76 -9.58 20.15
N ASP A 44 -23.75 -10.38 20.57
CA ASP A 44 -23.52 -11.79 20.95
C ASP A 44 -22.82 -12.57 19.83
N GLY A 45 -21.76 -13.30 20.21
CA GLY A 45 -20.98 -14.13 19.31
C GLY A 45 -19.99 -13.39 18.40
N ARG A 46 -19.86 -12.07 18.55
CA ARG A 46 -18.87 -11.28 17.79
C ARG A 46 -17.73 -10.80 18.69
N PRO A 47 -16.46 -11.07 18.31
CA PRO A 47 -15.31 -10.60 19.09
C PRO A 47 -15.01 -9.11 18.87
N VAL A 48 -15.72 -8.43 17.95
CA VAL A 48 -15.53 -7.02 17.62
C VAL A 48 -16.68 -6.20 18.18
N ALA A 49 -16.37 -5.25 19.06
CA ALA A 49 -17.32 -4.34 19.66
C ALA A 49 -17.45 -3.03 18.87
N THR A 50 -18.61 -2.38 19.01
CA THR A 50 -18.81 -1.03 18.51
C THR A 50 -18.49 -0.02 19.61
N LEU A 51 -17.54 0.88 19.38
CA LEU A 51 -17.23 2.01 20.24
C LEU A 51 -18.42 2.97 20.27
N LEU A 52 -18.94 3.26 21.46
CA LEU A 52 -20.03 4.24 21.67
C LEU A 52 -19.47 5.56 22.21
N GLU A 53 -18.57 5.49 23.21
CA GLU A 53 -18.03 6.66 23.90
C GLU A 53 -16.63 6.37 24.45
N VAL A 54 -15.77 7.38 24.47
CA VAL A 54 -14.50 7.35 25.17
C VAL A 54 -14.71 8.06 26.51
N LEU A 55 -14.66 7.31 27.61
CA LEU A 55 -14.93 7.81 28.95
C LEU A 55 -13.72 8.51 29.53
N GLU A 56 -12.55 7.89 29.37
CA GLU A 56 -11.27 8.42 29.81
C GLU A 56 -10.29 8.37 28.61
N PRO A 57 -10.10 9.52 27.92
CA PRO A 57 -9.28 9.56 26.72
C PRO A 57 -7.78 9.49 27.05
N SER A 58 -7.02 8.84 26.16
CA SER A 58 -5.56 8.92 26.17
C SER A 58 -5.11 10.38 25.93
N PRO A 59 -4.00 10.84 26.55
CA PRO A 59 -3.40 12.15 26.26
C PRO A 59 -2.92 12.28 24.81
N PHE A 60 -2.81 11.17 24.09
CA PHE A 60 -2.43 11.13 22.67
C PHE A 60 -3.63 11.11 21.72
N ARG A 61 -4.86 11.19 22.24
CA ARG A 61 -6.04 11.27 21.40
C ARG A 61 -6.17 12.64 20.75
N VAL A 62 -6.34 12.65 19.43
CA VAL A 62 -6.54 13.88 18.65
C VAL A 62 -7.82 13.77 17.81
N ARG A 63 -8.35 14.91 17.40
CA ARG A 63 -9.48 14.94 16.46
C ARG A 63 -8.99 14.54 15.07
N PRO A 64 -9.60 13.54 14.41
CA PRO A 64 -9.28 13.18 13.03
C PRO A 64 -9.49 14.36 12.07
N ARG A 65 -8.54 14.61 11.18
CA ARG A 65 -8.65 15.64 10.13
C ARG A 65 -9.68 15.27 9.06
N CYS A 66 -9.75 13.98 8.70
CA CYS A 66 -10.64 13.51 7.64
C CYS A 66 -12.10 13.42 8.12
N PRO A 67 -13.05 14.10 7.45
CA PRO A 67 -14.47 14.03 7.83
C PRO A 67 -15.09 12.65 7.57
N HIS A 68 -14.41 11.79 6.80
CA HIS A 68 -14.84 10.43 6.48
C HIS A 68 -14.22 9.37 7.39
N PHE A 69 -13.42 9.77 8.39
CA PHE A 69 -12.78 8.84 9.32
C PHE A 69 -13.84 8.06 10.11
N GLY A 70 -13.62 6.78 10.29
CA GLY A 70 -14.55 5.84 10.91
C GLY A 70 -15.34 5.05 9.85
N PRO A 71 -16.27 5.66 9.10
CA PRO A 71 -16.98 4.95 8.02
C PRO A 71 -16.04 4.48 6.89
N CYS A 72 -15.10 5.31 6.48
CA CYS A 72 -14.11 4.98 5.45
C CYS A 72 -13.08 3.99 5.98
N GLY A 73 -12.81 2.91 5.22
CA GLY A 73 -11.82 1.88 5.58
C GLY A 73 -10.36 2.25 5.29
N GLY A 74 -10.09 3.46 4.79
CA GLY A 74 -8.74 3.84 4.33
C GLY A 74 -7.73 4.15 5.44
N CYS A 75 -8.19 4.61 6.60
CA CYS A 75 -7.35 4.98 7.74
C CYS A 75 -7.93 4.42 9.04
N ALA A 76 -7.05 3.94 9.93
CA ALA A 76 -7.43 3.39 11.22
C ALA A 76 -6.98 4.26 12.41
N TRP A 77 -5.97 5.13 12.25
CA TRP A 77 -5.25 5.80 13.34
C TRP A 77 -5.24 7.33 13.30
N GLN A 78 -6.13 7.98 12.53
CA GLN A 78 -6.18 9.46 12.52
C GLN A 78 -6.57 10.08 13.86
N HIS A 79 -7.12 9.30 14.79
CA HIS A 79 -7.45 9.72 16.16
C HIS A 79 -6.25 9.63 17.12
N ILE A 80 -5.08 9.21 16.65
CA ILE A 80 -3.84 9.06 17.44
C ILE A 80 -2.86 10.13 16.98
N ALA A 81 -2.25 10.87 17.91
CA ALA A 81 -1.20 11.83 17.62
C ALA A 81 -0.02 11.17 16.88
N TYR A 82 0.54 11.81 15.87
CA TYR A 82 1.51 11.18 14.98
C TYR A 82 2.78 10.65 15.71
N PRO A 83 3.38 11.36 16.66
CA PRO A 83 4.49 10.80 17.44
C PRO A 83 4.13 9.48 18.17
N GLU A 84 2.89 9.38 18.66
CA GLU A 84 2.41 8.17 19.29
C GLU A 84 2.18 7.04 18.28
N GLN A 85 1.73 7.34 17.06
CA GLN A 85 1.66 6.33 15.98
C GLN A 85 3.03 5.69 15.74
N LEU A 86 4.11 6.48 15.69
CA LEU A 86 5.48 5.98 15.51
C LEU A 86 5.92 5.10 16.68
N ARG A 87 5.64 5.51 17.92
CA ARG A 87 5.92 4.73 19.11
C ARG A 87 5.19 3.39 19.12
N LEU A 88 3.90 3.40 18.76
CA LEU A 88 3.08 2.20 18.67
C LEU A 88 3.56 1.24 17.58
N LYS A 89 4.04 1.74 16.45
CA LYS A 89 4.64 0.92 15.37
C LYS A 89 5.94 0.25 15.84
N THR A 90 6.80 1.01 16.54
CA THR A 90 8.00 0.44 17.14
C THR A 90 7.64 -0.69 18.13
N ALA A 91 6.70 -0.43 19.05
CA ALA A 91 6.26 -1.40 20.03
C ALA A 91 5.60 -2.64 19.38
N LEU A 92 4.87 -2.47 18.29
CA LEU A 92 4.28 -3.58 17.53
C LEU A 92 5.38 -4.50 16.96
N VAL A 93 6.38 -3.94 16.28
CA VAL A 93 7.50 -4.72 15.74
C VAL A 93 8.27 -5.43 16.85
N GLU A 94 8.60 -4.73 17.95
CA GLU A 94 9.29 -5.30 19.11
C GLU A 94 8.52 -6.48 19.71
N ARG A 95 7.20 -6.31 19.91
CA ARG A 95 6.32 -7.35 20.45
C ARG A 95 6.26 -8.61 19.59
N LEU A 96 6.28 -8.45 18.27
CA LEU A 96 6.20 -9.58 17.33
C LEU A 96 7.54 -10.29 17.16
N VAL A 97 8.66 -9.56 17.19
CA VAL A 97 10.00 -10.13 16.99
C VAL A 97 10.51 -10.80 18.27
N ARG A 98 10.38 -10.16 19.43
CA ARG A 98 10.99 -10.60 20.70
C ARG A 98 10.65 -12.02 21.13
N PRO A 99 9.40 -12.51 21.02
CA PRO A 99 9.06 -13.89 21.40
C PRO A 99 9.75 -14.96 20.56
N LEU A 100 10.01 -14.66 19.27
CA LEU A 100 10.59 -15.59 18.30
C LEU A 100 12.12 -15.50 18.23
N VAL A 101 12.67 -14.30 18.50
CA VAL A 101 14.10 -14.00 18.40
C VAL A 101 14.52 -13.24 19.66
N ARG A 102 14.71 -13.96 20.77
CA ARG A 102 14.95 -13.39 22.12
C ARG A 102 16.23 -12.55 22.22
N ASP A 103 17.26 -12.87 21.45
CA ASP A 103 18.55 -12.20 21.40
C ASP A 103 18.68 -11.20 20.23
N ALA A 104 17.56 -10.85 19.55
CA ALA A 104 17.54 -9.76 18.61
C ALA A 104 17.90 -8.44 19.32
N PRO A 105 18.60 -7.52 18.63
CA PRO A 105 18.79 -6.16 19.14
C PRO A 105 17.42 -5.49 19.36
N SER A 106 17.39 -4.47 20.22
CA SER A 106 16.18 -3.65 20.38
C SER A 106 15.79 -3.02 19.05
N VAL A 107 14.49 -3.02 18.79
CA VAL A 107 13.93 -2.36 17.61
C VAL A 107 14.20 -0.86 17.70
N ARG A 108 14.77 -0.28 16.66
CA ARG A 108 15.04 1.16 16.60
C ARG A 108 13.71 1.93 16.53
N PRO A 109 13.68 3.19 17.00
CA PRO A 109 12.48 4.04 16.81
C PRO A 109 12.06 4.11 15.34
N THR A 110 10.75 4.04 15.09
CA THR A 110 10.19 4.10 13.74
C THR A 110 10.56 5.43 13.07
N LEU A 111 11.17 5.36 11.89
CA LEU A 111 11.44 6.55 11.09
C LEU A 111 10.13 7.12 10.54
N ALA A 112 9.94 8.41 10.77
CA ALA A 112 8.76 9.12 10.32
C ALA A 112 8.74 9.28 8.79
N THR A 113 7.56 9.30 8.17
CA THR A 113 7.39 9.90 6.84
C THR A 113 7.73 11.41 6.94
N PRO A 114 8.51 11.97 6.02
CA PRO A 114 8.71 13.42 5.98
C PRO A 114 7.37 14.17 5.92
N ALA A 115 7.22 15.17 6.78
CA ALA A 115 6.04 16.03 6.75
C ALA A 115 6.22 17.11 5.68
N HIS A 116 5.17 17.42 4.93
CA HIS A 116 5.18 18.51 3.96
C HIS A 116 4.90 19.86 4.63
N GLU A 117 4.26 19.82 5.82
CA GLU A 117 4.00 20.97 6.67
C GLU A 117 4.51 20.65 8.08
N ALA A 118 5.27 21.55 8.69
CA ALA A 118 6.03 21.30 9.93
C ALA A 118 5.16 20.84 11.11
N ASP A 119 3.88 21.28 11.18
CA ASP A 119 3.01 21.07 12.35
C ASP A 119 1.80 20.16 12.11
N ALA A 120 1.57 19.71 10.85
CA ALA A 120 0.32 19.04 10.49
C ALA A 120 0.41 17.52 10.41
N GLY A 121 1.61 16.94 10.57
CA GLY A 121 1.84 15.51 10.32
C GLY A 121 1.89 15.15 8.82
N PRO A 122 2.07 13.90 8.47
CA PRO A 122 2.28 13.45 7.08
C PRO A 122 0.96 13.33 6.32
N TRP A 123 0.49 14.44 5.81
CA TRP A 123 -0.66 14.50 4.91
C TRP A 123 -0.18 14.64 3.45
N GLY A 124 -1.04 14.28 2.49
CA GLY A 124 -0.70 14.35 1.08
C GLY A 124 0.44 13.40 0.64
N TYR A 125 0.82 12.46 1.49
CA TYR A 125 1.97 11.59 1.27
C TYR A 125 1.73 10.51 0.21
N ARG A 126 0.45 10.21 -0.10
CA ARG A 126 0.10 9.08 -0.95
C ARG A 126 0.00 9.51 -2.41
N GLN A 127 1.02 9.18 -3.22
CA GLN A 127 1.11 9.51 -4.63
C GLN A 127 0.25 8.63 -5.55
N LYS A 128 -0.25 7.49 -5.09
CA LYS A 128 -1.25 6.71 -5.83
C LYS A 128 -2.61 6.86 -5.19
N VAL A 129 -3.41 7.73 -5.78
CA VAL A 129 -4.83 7.95 -5.44
C VAL A 129 -5.65 6.85 -6.10
N HIS A 130 -6.51 6.16 -5.36
CA HIS A 130 -7.40 5.14 -5.90
C HIS A 130 -8.78 5.25 -5.27
N PHE A 131 -9.80 5.45 -6.11
CA PHE A 131 -11.18 5.51 -5.70
C PHE A 131 -12.02 4.50 -6.48
N VAL A 132 -13.11 4.04 -5.86
CA VAL A 132 -14.11 3.16 -6.46
C VAL A 132 -15.37 3.95 -6.81
N PHE A 133 -16.01 3.59 -7.91
CA PHE A 133 -17.29 4.15 -8.31
C PHE A 133 -18.44 3.26 -7.83
N ALA A 134 -19.55 3.90 -7.48
CA ALA A 134 -20.81 3.22 -7.16
C ALA A 134 -21.99 4.09 -7.61
N MET A 135 -23.17 3.52 -7.66
CA MET A 135 -24.41 4.27 -7.80
C MET A 135 -25.00 4.52 -6.43
N ASP A 136 -25.30 5.78 -6.10
CA ASP A 136 -26.00 6.16 -4.86
C ASP A 136 -27.52 6.10 -5.11
N GLY A 137 -28.24 5.49 -4.20
CA GLY A 137 -29.68 5.31 -4.28
C GLY A 137 -30.08 3.89 -4.66
N SER A 138 -30.92 3.26 -3.81
CA SER A 138 -31.65 2.05 -4.17
C SER A 138 -32.67 2.39 -5.25
N PRO A 139 -32.88 1.55 -6.27
CA PRO A 139 -34.01 1.74 -7.18
C PRO A 139 -35.31 1.72 -6.35
N SER A 140 -36.00 2.86 -6.28
CA SER A 140 -37.28 2.94 -5.61
C SER A 140 -38.23 2.01 -6.37
N SER A 141 -38.77 1.02 -5.68
CA SER A 141 -39.78 0.10 -6.21
C SER A 141 -41.04 0.80 -6.71
N ALA A 142 -41.16 2.10 -6.46
CA ALA A 142 -42.34 2.92 -6.79
C ALA A 142 -42.11 3.98 -7.90
N GLY A 143 -40.94 4.03 -8.54
CA GLY A 143 -40.67 4.93 -9.69
C GLY A 143 -40.64 6.44 -9.37
N ARG A 144 -40.73 6.88 -8.13
CA ARG A 144 -40.81 8.29 -7.71
C ARG A 144 -39.61 8.80 -6.89
N GLY A 145 -38.55 8.00 -6.75
CA GLY A 145 -37.31 8.44 -6.05
C GLY A 145 -36.37 9.19 -6.95
N PRO A 146 -35.37 9.94 -6.39
CA PRO A 146 -34.32 10.57 -7.18
C PRO A 146 -33.57 9.49 -7.98
N ARG A 147 -33.20 9.81 -9.22
CA ARG A 147 -32.42 8.91 -10.06
C ARG A 147 -31.10 8.58 -9.38
N PRO A 148 -30.64 7.30 -9.38
CA PRO A 148 -29.32 6.95 -8.89
C PRO A 148 -28.26 7.84 -9.51
N SER A 149 -27.36 8.37 -8.70
CA SER A 149 -26.29 9.23 -9.15
C SER A 149 -24.93 8.55 -8.98
N LEU A 150 -23.98 8.82 -9.88
CA LEU A 150 -22.62 8.33 -9.78
C LEU A 150 -21.93 8.96 -8.56
N VAL A 151 -21.43 8.12 -7.66
CA VAL A 151 -20.58 8.52 -6.52
C VAL A 151 -19.23 7.86 -6.64
N MET A 152 -18.23 8.50 -6.01
CA MET A 152 -16.85 8.02 -5.94
C MET A 152 -16.38 8.02 -4.48
N GLY A 153 -15.68 6.98 -4.06
CA GLY A 153 -15.22 6.87 -2.69
C GLY A 153 -14.32 5.69 -2.40
N HIS A 154 -14.26 5.33 -1.13
CA HIS A 154 -13.52 4.17 -0.66
C HIS A 154 -14.47 3.13 -0.08
N TYR A 155 -14.04 1.88 -0.01
CA TYR A 155 -14.81 0.85 0.69
C TYR A 155 -14.88 1.14 2.19
N ALA A 156 -16.03 0.90 2.79
CA ALA A 156 -16.18 0.84 4.22
C ALA A 156 -15.32 -0.31 4.79
N ARG A 157 -14.88 -0.16 6.02
CA ARG A 157 -14.05 -1.16 6.69
C ARG A 157 -14.76 -2.53 6.73
N GLY A 158 -14.06 -3.57 6.28
CA GLY A 158 -14.58 -4.95 6.24
C GLY A 158 -15.78 -5.15 5.29
N SER A 159 -16.05 -4.22 4.38
CA SER A 159 -17.21 -4.24 3.49
C SER A 159 -16.81 -3.89 2.05
N ARG A 160 -17.70 -4.21 1.10
CA ARG A 160 -17.64 -3.71 -0.28
C ARG A 160 -18.58 -2.52 -0.52
N GLN A 161 -19.23 -2.01 0.52
CA GLN A 161 -20.02 -0.80 0.44
C GLN A 161 -19.09 0.39 0.22
N VAL A 162 -19.38 1.22 -0.78
CA VAL A 162 -18.62 2.44 -1.05
C VAL A 162 -19.11 3.56 -0.15
N VAL A 163 -18.20 4.15 0.60
CA VAL A 163 -18.41 5.40 1.34
C VAL A 163 -18.08 6.54 0.41
N PRO A 164 -19.05 7.35 -0.03
CA PRO A 164 -18.78 8.51 -0.86
C PRO A 164 -17.84 9.48 -0.13
N VAL A 165 -16.78 9.93 -0.81
CA VAL A 165 -15.84 10.89 -0.23
C VAL A 165 -15.83 12.18 -1.05
N ARG A 166 -15.60 13.29 -0.36
CA ARG A 166 -15.47 14.63 -0.97
C ARG A 166 -14.03 15.11 -0.99
N GLU A 167 -13.20 14.51 -0.14
CA GLU A 167 -11.77 14.78 0.00
C GLU A 167 -11.09 13.57 0.60
N CYS A 168 -9.78 13.44 0.40
CA CYS A 168 -8.95 12.45 1.07
C CYS A 168 -7.61 13.09 1.47
N PRO A 169 -7.44 13.52 2.73
CA PRO A 169 -6.25 14.27 3.16
C PRO A 169 -4.93 13.52 3.05
N VAL A 170 -4.95 12.18 2.99
CA VAL A 170 -3.73 11.36 2.85
C VAL A 170 -3.24 11.25 1.41
N HIS A 171 -4.11 11.51 0.42
CA HIS A 171 -3.75 11.50 -0.99
C HIS A 171 -3.09 12.82 -1.40
N ASP A 172 -2.16 12.78 -2.37
CA ASP A 172 -1.63 13.97 -3.02
C ASP A 172 -2.77 14.83 -3.59
N GLU A 173 -2.71 16.12 -3.33
CA GLU A 173 -3.79 17.07 -3.68
C GLU A 173 -4.04 17.15 -5.18
N ARG A 174 -2.99 17.09 -6.01
CA ARG A 174 -3.09 17.10 -7.47
C ARG A 174 -3.86 15.88 -7.97
N GLY A 175 -3.58 14.71 -7.38
CA GLY A 175 -4.28 13.46 -7.69
C GLY A 175 -5.74 13.49 -7.26
N ASN A 176 -6.04 14.06 -6.08
CA ASN A 176 -7.41 14.29 -5.61
C ASN A 176 -8.16 15.20 -6.59
N ALA A 177 -7.61 16.38 -6.88
CA ALA A 177 -8.25 17.36 -7.75
C ALA A 177 -8.64 16.76 -9.10
N LEU A 178 -7.70 16.05 -9.73
CA LEU A 178 -7.93 15.39 -11.02
C LEU A 178 -8.99 14.27 -10.93
N ALA A 179 -8.93 13.45 -9.88
CA ALA A 179 -9.91 12.36 -9.69
C ALA A 179 -11.33 12.91 -9.49
N PHE A 180 -11.50 13.96 -8.68
CA PHE A 180 -12.80 14.58 -8.44
C PHE A 180 -13.31 15.32 -9.67
N GLN A 181 -12.46 15.99 -10.44
CA GLN A 181 -12.80 16.62 -11.72
C GLN A 181 -13.30 15.60 -12.73
N LEU A 182 -12.59 14.48 -12.88
CA LEU A 182 -12.99 13.37 -13.75
C LEU A 182 -14.31 12.75 -13.31
N ALA A 183 -14.48 12.48 -12.01
CA ALA A 183 -15.73 11.94 -11.47
C ALA A 183 -16.93 12.87 -11.74
N SER A 184 -16.74 14.19 -11.60
CA SER A 184 -17.77 15.20 -11.91
C SER A 184 -18.14 15.18 -13.38
N SER A 185 -17.15 15.16 -14.29
CA SER A 185 -17.36 15.11 -15.74
C SER A 185 -18.10 13.83 -16.18
N LEU A 186 -17.70 12.68 -15.61
CA LEU A 186 -18.34 11.39 -15.88
C LEU A 186 -19.80 11.36 -15.39
N ARG A 187 -20.06 11.92 -14.20
CA ARG A 187 -21.41 12.08 -13.64
C ARG A 187 -22.29 12.95 -14.55
N THR A 188 -21.79 14.11 -14.96
CA THR A 188 -22.50 15.04 -15.87
C THR A 188 -22.80 14.40 -17.23
N ALA A 189 -21.91 13.53 -17.73
CA ALA A 189 -22.12 12.78 -18.95
C ALA A 189 -23.10 11.60 -18.79
N GLY A 190 -23.56 11.31 -17.56
CA GLY A 190 -24.46 10.21 -17.27
C GLY A 190 -23.80 8.82 -17.40
N VAL A 191 -22.49 8.73 -17.23
CA VAL A 191 -21.79 7.44 -17.19
C VAL A 191 -22.07 6.76 -15.86
N GLU A 192 -22.40 5.47 -15.90
CA GLU A 192 -22.82 4.71 -14.70
C GLU A 192 -21.72 3.77 -14.21
N ALA A 193 -21.73 3.54 -12.89
CA ALA A 193 -20.86 2.53 -12.28
C ALA A 193 -21.35 1.11 -12.60
N ALA A 194 -20.40 0.21 -12.83
CA ALA A 194 -20.67 -1.21 -12.97
C ALA A 194 -21.27 -1.77 -11.66
N THR A 195 -22.44 -2.35 -11.74
CA THR A 195 -23.04 -3.04 -10.60
C THR A 195 -22.48 -4.47 -10.51
N PRO A 196 -22.19 -4.99 -9.28
CA PRO A 196 -21.81 -6.38 -9.11
C PRO A 196 -22.88 -7.34 -9.64
N ALA A 197 -22.47 -8.47 -10.23
CA ALA A 197 -23.41 -9.48 -10.69
C ALA A 197 -24.23 -10.03 -9.53
N PRO A 198 -25.55 -10.23 -9.70
CA PRO A 198 -26.36 -10.88 -8.67
C PRO A 198 -25.89 -12.32 -8.46
N ARG A 199 -25.81 -12.75 -7.19
CA ARG A 199 -25.38 -14.12 -6.79
C ARG A 199 -26.27 -15.24 -7.36
N SER A 200 -27.39 -14.91 -7.97
CA SER A 200 -28.42 -15.86 -8.45
C SER A 200 -28.26 -16.36 -9.88
N GLY A 201 -27.07 -16.29 -10.49
CA GLY A 201 -26.76 -16.98 -11.76
C GLY A 201 -27.51 -16.53 -13.03
N ARG A 202 -28.52 -15.67 -12.96
CA ARG A 202 -29.18 -15.08 -14.14
C ARG A 202 -28.32 -13.94 -14.69
N ARG A 203 -27.81 -14.10 -15.92
CA ARG A 203 -27.15 -13.03 -16.69
C ARG A 203 -28.18 -11.98 -17.12
N THR A 204 -28.46 -11.04 -16.25
CA THR A 204 -29.10 -9.78 -16.67
C THR A 204 -28.00 -8.84 -17.21
N PRO A 205 -28.29 -8.08 -18.29
CA PRO A 205 -27.37 -7.03 -18.72
C PRO A 205 -27.11 -6.08 -17.55
N GLN A 206 -25.86 -5.98 -17.12
CA GLN A 206 -25.52 -5.08 -16.00
C GLN A 206 -25.40 -3.66 -16.55
N PRO A 207 -26.15 -2.69 -16.04
CA PRO A 207 -25.95 -1.30 -16.40
C PRO A 207 -24.61 -0.81 -15.84
N GLY A 208 -24.03 0.19 -16.55
CA GLY A 208 -22.81 0.85 -16.14
C GLY A 208 -21.53 0.10 -16.50
N VAL A 209 -20.46 0.84 -16.63
CA VAL A 209 -19.13 0.33 -17.02
C VAL A 209 -18.02 0.74 -16.06
N LEU A 210 -18.19 1.83 -15.29
CA LEU A 210 -17.14 2.35 -14.40
C LEU A 210 -16.95 1.47 -13.17
N ARG A 211 -15.70 1.14 -12.86
CA ARG A 211 -15.33 0.40 -11.66
C ARG A 211 -14.54 1.26 -10.69
N SER A 212 -13.42 1.80 -11.14
CA SER A 212 -12.55 2.61 -10.29
C SER A 212 -11.70 3.57 -11.12
N ILE A 213 -11.07 4.50 -10.44
CA ILE A 213 -10.07 5.39 -10.98
C ILE A 213 -8.81 5.31 -10.12
N ALA A 214 -7.65 5.18 -10.77
CA ALA A 214 -6.36 5.35 -10.14
C ALA A 214 -5.66 6.55 -10.78
N VAL A 215 -5.20 7.49 -9.97
CA VAL A 215 -4.33 8.59 -10.40
C VAL A 215 -3.00 8.41 -9.68
N ARG A 216 -1.94 8.27 -10.46
CA ARG A 216 -0.58 8.27 -9.96
C ARG A 216 0.02 9.65 -10.20
N VAL A 217 0.55 10.23 -9.18
CA VAL A 217 1.16 11.56 -9.17
C VAL A 217 2.65 11.37 -8.94
N ALA A 218 3.48 11.91 -9.83
CA ALA A 218 4.90 11.92 -9.59
C ALA A 218 5.25 12.98 -8.53
N ARG A 219 6.08 12.59 -7.57
CA ARG A 219 6.47 13.43 -6.44
C ARG A 219 7.46 14.51 -6.87
N HIS A 220 8.45 14.12 -7.66
CA HIS A 220 9.56 14.98 -8.07
C HIS A 220 9.45 15.50 -9.51
N THR A 221 8.37 15.12 -10.22
CA THR A 221 8.05 15.68 -11.53
C THR A 221 6.63 16.28 -11.52
N SER A 222 6.24 16.96 -12.57
CA SER A 222 4.86 17.46 -12.73
C SER A 222 3.90 16.44 -13.35
N GLU A 223 4.37 15.20 -13.61
CA GLU A 223 3.59 14.20 -14.35
C GLU A 223 2.48 13.57 -13.50
N LEU A 224 1.32 13.39 -14.14
CA LEU A 224 0.22 12.59 -13.62
C LEU A 224 -0.13 11.51 -14.64
N LEU A 225 -0.47 10.31 -14.13
CA LEU A 225 -0.95 9.20 -14.94
C LEU A 225 -2.28 8.72 -14.36
N THR A 226 -3.34 8.85 -15.16
CA THR A 226 -4.69 8.41 -14.80
C THR A 226 -5.03 7.11 -15.48
N THR A 227 -5.57 6.17 -14.73
CA THR A 227 -6.12 4.91 -15.22
C THR A 227 -7.58 4.81 -14.81
N LEU A 228 -8.48 4.83 -15.78
CA LEU A 228 -9.88 4.47 -15.57
C LEU A 228 -10.01 2.96 -15.74
N VAL A 229 -10.53 2.31 -14.71
CA VAL A 229 -10.84 0.88 -14.73
C VAL A 229 -12.31 0.72 -15.06
N VAL A 230 -12.59 0.00 -16.13
CA VAL A 230 -13.94 -0.22 -16.65
C VAL A 230 -14.18 -1.70 -16.89
N ARG A 231 -15.44 -2.12 -16.82
CA ARG A 231 -15.83 -3.48 -17.19
C ARG A 231 -15.57 -3.75 -18.67
N ASP A 232 -15.96 -2.80 -19.50
CA ASP A 232 -15.79 -2.79 -20.96
C ASP A 232 -15.77 -1.34 -21.47
N ASP A 233 -15.47 -1.13 -22.75
CA ASP A 233 -15.38 0.18 -23.38
C ASP A 233 -16.60 0.53 -24.29
N SER A 234 -17.75 -0.08 -24.03
CA SER A 234 -18.98 0.07 -24.81
C SER A 234 -19.65 1.44 -24.65
N ASP A 235 -19.43 2.12 -23.51
CA ASP A 235 -20.01 3.45 -23.26
C ASP A 235 -19.23 4.56 -24.00
N LYS A 236 -19.77 5.03 -25.11
CA LYS A 236 -19.16 6.09 -25.93
C LYS A 236 -18.98 7.43 -25.18
N ARG A 237 -19.75 7.66 -24.09
CA ARG A 237 -19.68 8.88 -23.27
C ARG A 237 -18.35 8.97 -22.49
N LEU A 238 -17.74 7.84 -22.13
CA LEU A 238 -16.46 7.77 -21.41
C LEU A 238 -15.38 8.62 -22.05
N ARG A 239 -15.12 8.41 -23.34
CA ARG A 239 -14.03 9.09 -24.04
C ARG A 239 -14.25 10.60 -24.14
N SER A 240 -15.49 11.04 -24.38
CA SER A 240 -15.81 12.46 -24.50
C SER A 240 -15.76 13.16 -23.13
N ALA A 241 -16.23 12.52 -22.05
CA ALA A 241 -16.20 13.06 -20.70
C ALA A 241 -14.76 13.19 -20.18
N THR A 242 -13.95 12.14 -20.35
CA THR A 242 -12.55 12.16 -19.92
C THR A 242 -11.71 13.17 -20.69
N ARG A 243 -11.87 13.26 -22.01
CA ARG A 243 -11.17 14.26 -22.82
C ARG A 243 -11.50 15.70 -22.40
N ARG A 244 -12.77 16.00 -22.11
CA ARG A 244 -13.20 17.33 -21.62
C ARG A 244 -12.59 17.66 -20.28
N ALA A 245 -12.58 16.71 -19.34
CA ALA A 245 -11.99 16.93 -18.03
C ALA A 245 -10.49 17.21 -18.10
N LEU A 246 -9.76 16.48 -18.97
CA LEU A 246 -8.32 16.64 -19.13
C LEU A 246 -7.92 17.91 -19.90
N ALA A 247 -8.75 18.40 -20.81
CA ALA A 247 -8.48 19.63 -21.56
C ALA A 247 -8.40 20.89 -20.67
N GLY A 248 -8.97 20.85 -19.48
CA GLY A 248 -8.88 21.93 -18.47
C GLY A 248 -7.77 21.70 -17.41
N SER A 249 -6.95 20.68 -17.55
CA SER A 249 -5.87 20.39 -16.59
C SER A 249 -4.55 21.00 -17.07
N GLU A 250 -3.94 21.85 -16.25
CA GLU A 250 -2.59 22.40 -16.51
C GLU A 250 -1.46 21.37 -16.33
N ALA A 251 -1.74 20.24 -15.67
CA ALA A 251 -0.76 19.21 -15.41
C ALA A 251 -0.56 18.29 -16.61
N ALA A 252 0.68 17.90 -16.88
CA ALA A 252 1.00 16.88 -17.87
C ALA A 252 0.35 15.55 -17.46
N THR A 253 -0.75 15.19 -18.14
CA THR A 253 -1.59 14.07 -17.76
C THR A 253 -1.62 13.01 -18.84
N SER A 254 -1.30 11.78 -18.45
CA SER A 254 -1.47 10.59 -19.28
C SER A 254 -2.75 9.86 -18.90
N LEU A 255 -3.54 9.46 -19.89
CA LEU A 255 -4.80 8.74 -19.70
C LEU A 255 -4.72 7.32 -20.26
N HIS A 256 -5.10 6.37 -19.41
CA HIS A 256 -5.21 4.96 -19.77
C HIS A 256 -6.60 4.43 -19.42
N LEU A 257 -7.04 3.45 -20.17
CA LEU A 257 -8.24 2.68 -19.93
C LEU A 257 -7.83 1.24 -19.63
N ASN A 258 -8.17 0.73 -18.46
CA ASN A 258 -7.94 -0.66 -18.10
C ASN A 258 -9.24 -1.43 -18.17
N LEU A 259 -9.26 -2.50 -18.97
CA LEU A 259 -10.41 -3.38 -19.15
C LEU A 259 -10.39 -4.48 -18.09
N HIS A 260 -11.37 -4.46 -17.20
CA HIS A 260 -11.50 -5.42 -16.11
C HIS A 260 -12.91 -6.03 -16.08
N PRO A 261 -13.20 -7.01 -16.94
CA PRO A 261 -14.53 -7.62 -17.03
C PRO A 261 -14.86 -8.58 -15.89
N ARG A 262 -13.84 -9.05 -15.13
CA ARG A 262 -14.00 -10.04 -14.06
C ARG A 262 -14.35 -9.37 -12.73
N GLU A 263 -15.13 -10.05 -11.90
CA GLU A 263 -15.37 -9.67 -10.50
C GLU A 263 -14.43 -10.46 -9.59
N ASP A 264 -13.21 -10.02 -9.49
CA ASP A 264 -12.20 -10.58 -8.60
C ASP A 264 -11.68 -9.51 -7.62
N ARG A 265 -10.62 -9.85 -6.88
CA ARG A 265 -10.01 -8.96 -5.88
C ARG A 265 -8.94 -8.02 -6.44
N PHE A 266 -8.64 -8.13 -7.73
CA PHE A 266 -7.62 -7.29 -8.35
C PHE A 266 -8.19 -5.91 -8.70
N ILE A 267 -7.34 -4.90 -8.63
CA ILE A 267 -7.72 -3.52 -8.99
C ILE A 267 -7.76 -3.37 -10.51
N PHE A 268 -6.80 -4.00 -11.21
CA PHE A 268 -6.64 -3.89 -12.65
C PHE A 268 -6.93 -5.22 -13.35
N GLY A 269 -7.53 -5.14 -14.53
CA GLY A 269 -7.64 -6.25 -15.47
C GLY A 269 -6.35 -6.43 -16.27
N ALA A 270 -6.33 -7.45 -17.11
CA ALA A 270 -5.14 -7.84 -17.87
C ALA A 270 -4.80 -6.91 -19.05
N GLU A 271 -5.76 -6.09 -19.52
CA GLU A 271 -5.57 -5.24 -20.69
C GLU A 271 -5.64 -3.76 -20.31
N THR A 272 -4.56 -3.03 -20.60
CA THR A 272 -4.49 -1.57 -20.42
C THR A 272 -4.20 -0.90 -21.76
N ARG A 273 -5.08 0.02 -22.16
CA ARG A 273 -4.97 0.79 -23.42
C ARG A 273 -4.62 2.24 -23.12
N ARG A 274 -3.57 2.74 -23.74
CA ARG A 274 -3.25 4.17 -23.70
C ARG A 274 -4.21 4.96 -24.58
N ILE A 275 -4.84 5.98 -24.00
CA ILE A 275 -5.75 6.89 -24.70
C ILE A 275 -5.02 8.16 -25.12
N SER A 276 -4.18 8.72 -24.22
CA SER A 276 -3.38 9.92 -24.49
C SER A 276 -2.16 9.98 -23.58
N GLY A 277 -1.21 10.86 -23.90
CA GLY A 277 0.00 11.11 -23.10
C GLY A 277 1.04 10.00 -23.17
N HIS A 278 1.84 9.86 -22.13
CA HIS A 278 2.94 8.90 -22.03
C HIS A 278 2.46 7.49 -21.66
N ALA A 279 3.20 6.47 -22.07
CA ALA A 279 2.91 5.08 -21.71
C ALA A 279 3.23 4.77 -20.24
N ARG A 280 4.14 5.51 -19.63
CA ARG A 280 4.60 5.38 -18.26
C ARG A 280 4.72 6.73 -17.60
N LEU A 281 4.54 6.78 -16.29
CA LEU A 281 4.88 7.92 -15.45
C LEU A 281 6.37 7.89 -15.15
N ARG A 282 7.01 9.05 -15.16
CA ARG A 282 8.38 9.20 -14.67
C ARG A 282 8.37 9.73 -13.24
N GLU A 283 8.95 8.96 -12.33
CA GLU A 283 9.18 9.33 -10.93
C GLU A 283 10.67 9.32 -10.64
N GLU A 284 11.09 10.02 -9.60
CA GLU A 284 12.46 9.98 -9.11
C GLU A 284 12.47 9.55 -7.63
N VAL A 285 13.38 8.63 -7.29
CA VAL A 285 13.61 8.16 -5.91
C VAL A 285 15.11 8.13 -5.68
N ASP A 286 15.60 8.87 -4.69
CA ASP A 286 17.04 8.97 -4.36
C ASP A 286 17.91 9.25 -5.61
N GLY A 287 17.47 10.23 -6.42
CA GLY A 287 18.15 10.63 -7.67
C GLY A 287 18.09 9.59 -8.80
N THR A 288 17.34 8.49 -8.65
CA THR A 288 17.15 7.46 -9.68
C THR A 288 15.80 7.63 -10.35
N SER A 289 15.77 7.74 -11.68
CA SER A 289 14.53 7.84 -12.44
C SER A 289 13.87 6.48 -12.65
N PHE A 290 12.58 6.39 -12.34
CA PHE A 290 11.74 5.21 -12.55
C PHE A 290 10.65 5.50 -13.57
N LEU A 291 10.45 4.58 -14.50
CA LEU A 291 9.35 4.58 -15.46
C LEU A 291 8.30 3.56 -14.99
N ILE A 292 7.10 4.03 -14.66
CA ILE A 292 6.08 3.24 -13.98
C ILE A 292 4.87 3.08 -14.89
N SER A 293 4.53 1.85 -15.24
CA SER A 293 3.34 1.52 -16.01
C SER A 293 2.04 1.77 -15.22
N PRO A 294 0.89 2.00 -15.89
CA PRO A 294 -0.39 2.33 -15.26
C PRO A 294 -0.85 1.34 -14.19
N ASP A 295 -0.68 0.06 -14.44
CA ASP A 295 -1.10 -1.08 -13.61
C ASP A 295 0.03 -1.66 -12.74
N ALA A 296 1.26 -1.15 -12.87
CA ALA A 296 2.40 -1.61 -12.09
C ALA A 296 2.25 -1.30 -10.60
N PHE A 297 2.84 -2.17 -9.77
CA PHE A 297 3.13 -1.84 -8.38
C PHE A 297 4.32 -0.89 -8.32
N PHE A 298 4.21 0.14 -7.52
CA PHE A 298 5.31 1.00 -7.08
C PHE A 298 4.92 1.62 -5.74
N GLN A 299 5.88 1.97 -4.91
CA GLN A 299 5.62 2.55 -3.59
C GLN A 299 4.74 3.79 -3.70
N THR A 300 3.75 3.88 -2.81
CA THR A 300 2.74 4.96 -2.85
C THR A 300 3.14 6.17 -2.00
N ASN A 301 4.19 6.07 -1.22
CA ASN A 301 4.80 7.11 -0.42
C ASN A 301 6.27 7.20 -0.84
N VAL A 302 6.56 8.07 -1.79
CA VAL A 302 7.89 8.21 -2.40
C VAL A 302 8.91 8.70 -1.39
N ASP A 303 8.56 9.68 -0.55
CA ASP A 303 9.45 10.24 0.46
C ASP A 303 9.90 9.17 1.50
N ALA A 304 9.01 8.26 1.86
CA ALA A 304 9.37 7.14 2.74
C ALA A 304 10.11 6.02 1.97
N ALA A 305 9.83 5.83 0.68
CA ALA A 305 10.58 4.90 -0.17
C ALA A 305 12.05 5.33 -0.32
N GLU A 306 12.33 6.63 -0.40
CA GLU A 306 13.72 7.15 -0.37
C GLU A 306 14.44 6.75 0.91
N ARG A 307 13.77 6.82 2.07
CA ARG A 307 14.35 6.33 3.34
C ARG A 307 14.66 4.84 3.32
N LEU A 308 13.78 4.02 2.71
CA LEU A 308 14.07 2.58 2.53
C LEU A 308 15.29 2.37 1.64
N VAL A 309 15.37 3.08 0.51
CA VAL A 309 16.53 3.00 -0.41
C VAL A 309 17.81 3.41 0.30
N MET A 310 17.81 4.50 1.06
CA MET A 310 18.97 4.94 1.85
C MET A 310 19.40 3.88 2.86
N LEU A 311 18.47 3.31 3.64
CA LEU A 311 18.78 2.26 4.61
C LEU A 311 19.38 1.01 3.97
N VAL A 312 18.86 0.60 2.81
CA VAL A 312 19.40 -0.55 2.05
C VAL A 312 20.78 -0.23 1.50
N ARG A 313 20.97 0.94 0.87
CA ARG A 313 22.25 1.38 0.33
C ARG A 313 23.32 1.46 1.41
N ASP A 314 23.01 2.06 2.56
CA ASP A 314 23.96 2.21 3.67
C ASP A 314 24.36 0.86 4.30
N ALA A 315 23.51 -0.17 4.12
CA ALA A 315 23.80 -1.52 4.56
C ALA A 315 24.71 -2.30 3.59
N VAL A 316 24.90 -1.84 2.35
CA VAL A 316 25.67 -2.54 1.32
C VAL A 316 27.11 -1.98 1.28
N PRO A 317 28.17 -2.80 1.50
CA PRO A 317 29.56 -2.37 1.40
C PRO A 317 29.91 -1.89 -0.01
N ALA A 318 30.77 -0.88 -0.11
CA ALA A 318 31.20 -0.33 -1.41
C ALA A 318 31.73 -1.40 -2.36
N GLY A 319 31.33 -1.35 -3.63
CA GLY A 319 31.76 -2.27 -4.68
C GLY A 319 31.23 -3.70 -4.58
N ALA A 320 30.30 -3.97 -3.64
CA ALA A 320 29.74 -5.32 -3.44
C ALA A 320 28.93 -5.81 -4.64
N SER A 321 28.94 -7.13 -4.86
CA SER A 321 27.99 -7.83 -5.69
C SER A 321 26.68 -8.06 -4.93
N VAL A 322 25.55 -7.75 -5.56
CA VAL A 322 24.23 -7.77 -4.90
C VAL A 322 23.22 -8.62 -5.67
N LEU A 323 22.47 -9.44 -4.97
CA LEU A 323 21.22 -10.01 -5.47
C LEU A 323 20.05 -9.25 -4.85
N ASP A 324 19.19 -8.66 -5.69
CA ASP A 324 17.93 -8.05 -5.28
C ASP A 324 16.80 -9.03 -5.63
N LEU A 325 16.27 -9.72 -4.61
CA LEU A 325 15.25 -10.76 -4.78
C LEU A 325 13.87 -10.19 -4.47
N TYR A 326 12.89 -10.47 -5.33
CA TYR A 326 11.58 -9.82 -5.38
C TYR A 326 11.69 -8.35 -5.77
N ALA A 327 12.54 -8.05 -6.75
CA ALA A 327 13.01 -6.71 -7.06
C ALA A 327 11.95 -5.74 -7.61
N GLY A 328 10.78 -6.23 -8.03
CA GLY A 328 9.77 -5.40 -8.67
C GLY A 328 10.31 -4.66 -9.89
N ALA A 329 10.11 -3.35 -9.94
CA ALA A 329 10.69 -2.47 -10.97
C ALA A 329 12.13 -2.01 -10.64
N GLY A 330 12.79 -2.63 -9.65
CA GLY A 330 14.18 -2.36 -9.29
C GLY A 330 14.37 -1.20 -8.30
N LEU A 331 13.43 -1.03 -7.35
CA LEU A 331 13.49 0.05 -6.35
C LEU A 331 14.83 0.09 -5.61
N PHE A 332 15.41 -1.08 -5.28
CA PHE A 332 16.73 -1.17 -4.66
C PHE A 332 17.84 -1.43 -5.69
N ALA A 333 17.58 -2.28 -6.68
CA ALA A 333 18.56 -2.65 -7.69
C ALA A 333 19.16 -1.45 -8.44
N LEU A 334 18.32 -0.52 -8.91
CA LEU A 334 18.80 0.59 -9.74
C LEU A 334 19.60 1.63 -8.95
N PRO A 335 19.19 2.09 -7.75
CA PRO A 335 20.01 2.97 -6.91
C PRO A 335 21.33 2.33 -6.50
N LEU A 336 21.34 1.02 -6.17
CA LEU A 336 22.57 0.29 -5.86
C LEU A 336 23.51 0.22 -7.06
N ALA A 337 23.00 -0.08 -8.25
CA ALA A 337 23.80 -0.06 -9.47
C ALA A 337 24.39 1.33 -9.73
N ARG A 338 23.60 2.41 -9.59
CA ARG A 338 24.12 3.79 -9.71
C ARG A 338 25.21 4.12 -8.69
N ALA A 339 25.15 3.51 -7.51
CA ALA A 339 26.19 3.65 -6.49
C ALA A 339 27.47 2.83 -6.77
N GLY A 340 27.54 2.12 -7.91
CA GLY A 340 28.71 1.37 -8.35
C GLY A 340 28.71 -0.11 -7.97
N HIS A 341 27.58 -0.66 -7.53
CA HIS A 341 27.43 -2.09 -7.25
C HIS A 341 27.09 -2.88 -8.51
N THR A 342 27.50 -4.15 -8.59
CA THR A 342 27.01 -5.08 -9.62
C THR A 342 25.79 -5.80 -9.08
N VAL A 343 24.63 -5.65 -9.75
CA VAL A 343 23.34 -6.12 -9.25
C VAL A 343 22.70 -7.12 -10.18
N VAL A 344 22.15 -8.21 -9.63
CA VAL A 344 21.23 -9.10 -10.32
C VAL A 344 19.87 -8.99 -9.63
N ALA A 345 18.88 -8.45 -10.33
CA ALA A 345 17.52 -8.23 -9.88
C ALA A 345 16.60 -9.36 -10.34
N VAL A 346 15.96 -10.07 -9.43
CA VAL A 346 15.08 -11.21 -9.73
C VAL A 346 13.63 -10.85 -9.40
N GLU A 347 12.75 -10.93 -10.39
CA GLU A 347 11.32 -10.62 -10.28
C GLU A 347 10.51 -11.54 -11.19
N GLU A 348 9.40 -12.08 -10.70
CA GLU A 348 8.53 -12.96 -11.51
C GLU A 348 7.61 -12.19 -12.46
N ASN A 349 7.19 -10.98 -12.07
CA ASN A 349 6.29 -10.15 -12.84
C ASN A 349 7.01 -9.51 -14.03
N ARG A 350 6.78 -10.04 -15.22
CA ARG A 350 7.41 -9.56 -16.46
C ARG A 350 7.12 -8.09 -16.76
N ALA A 351 5.97 -7.55 -16.36
CA ALA A 351 5.63 -6.16 -16.57
C ALA A 351 6.50 -5.26 -15.66
N ALA A 352 6.69 -5.64 -14.39
CA ALA A 352 7.59 -4.95 -13.47
C ALA A 352 9.04 -5.00 -13.95
N VAL A 353 9.52 -6.15 -14.44
CA VAL A 353 10.83 -6.27 -15.09
C VAL A 353 10.95 -5.34 -16.30
N GLY A 354 9.89 -5.25 -17.13
CA GLY A 354 9.84 -4.33 -18.26
C GLY A 354 9.96 -2.85 -17.87
N ASP A 355 9.37 -2.46 -16.74
CA ASP A 355 9.51 -1.12 -16.17
C ASP A 355 10.93 -0.92 -15.60
N GLY A 356 11.49 -1.92 -14.93
CA GLY A 356 12.86 -1.90 -14.42
C GLY A 356 13.90 -1.72 -15.54
N VAL A 357 13.81 -2.51 -16.60
CA VAL A 357 14.72 -2.39 -17.78
C VAL A 357 14.55 -1.03 -18.48
N ALA A 358 13.32 -0.52 -18.59
CA ALA A 358 13.10 0.82 -19.15
C ALA A 358 13.72 1.91 -18.25
N SER A 359 13.59 1.79 -16.94
CA SER A 359 14.19 2.68 -15.95
C SER A 359 15.73 2.59 -15.96
N GLN A 360 16.28 1.39 -16.10
CA GLN A 360 17.71 1.16 -16.25
C GLN A 360 18.28 1.96 -17.45
N ARG A 361 17.62 1.92 -18.61
CA ARG A 361 18.03 2.65 -19.82
C ARG A 361 17.99 4.16 -19.63
N VAL A 362 16.96 4.70 -18.99
CA VAL A 362 16.85 6.15 -18.71
C VAL A 362 17.96 6.62 -17.78
N ASN A 363 18.38 5.80 -16.82
CA ASN A 363 19.50 6.09 -15.92
C ASN A 363 20.87 5.77 -16.53
N ARG A 364 20.95 5.27 -17.77
CA ARG A 364 22.18 4.88 -18.46
C ARG A 364 23.02 3.85 -17.70
N ILE A 365 22.34 2.94 -16.98
CA ILE A 365 22.98 1.84 -16.26
C ILE A 365 23.21 0.70 -17.25
N PRO A 366 24.46 0.25 -17.49
CA PRO A 366 24.72 -0.85 -18.41
C PRO A 366 24.23 -2.19 -17.86
N GLU A 367 23.94 -3.16 -18.73
CA GLU A 367 23.40 -4.48 -18.34
C GLU A 367 24.38 -5.27 -17.49
N GLU A 368 25.69 -5.06 -17.69
CA GLU A 368 26.76 -5.68 -16.90
C GLU A 368 26.72 -5.20 -15.44
N GLN A 369 26.22 -4.01 -15.19
CA GLN A 369 26.11 -3.41 -13.86
C GLN A 369 24.79 -3.74 -13.17
N CYS A 370 23.67 -3.85 -13.92
CA CYS A 370 22.39 -4.26 -13.39
C CYS A 370 21.66 -5.17 -14.39
N ARG A 371 21.46 -6.42 -14.02
CA ARG A 371 20.78 -7.39 -14.87
C ARG A 371 19.46 -7.84 -14.25
N PHE A 372 18.36 -7.70 -14.98
CA PHE A 372 17.05 -8.21 -14.58
C PHE A 372 16.82 -9.66 -15.04
N VAL A 373 16.26 -10.49 -14.15
CA VAL A 373 15.91 -11.90 -14.39
C VAL A 373 14.40 -12.07 -14.14
N ALA A 374 13.65 -12.29 -15.23
CA ALA A 374 12.18 -12.45 -15.17
C ALA A 374 11.79 -13.90 -14.84
N GLN A 375 11.95 -14.31 -13.57
CA GLN A 375 11.63 -15.65 -13.06
C GLN A 375 11.19 -15.60 -11.59
N PRO A 376 10.38 -16.57 -11.11
CA PRO A 376 10.18 -16.77 -9.68
C PRO A 376 11.52 -16.94 -8.96
N VAL A 377 11.66 -16.33 -7.79
CA VAL A 377 12.90 -16.40 -6.98
C VAL A 377 13.30 -17.84 -6.74
N GLU A 378 12.36 -18.71 -6.35
CA GLU A 378 12.59 -20.13 -6.07
C GLU A 378 13.23 -20.89 -7.25
N THR A 379 12.87 -20.53 -8.46
CA THR A 379 13.43 -21.12 -9.69
C THR A 379 14.80 -20.55 -10.01
N ALA A 380 14.97 -19.25 -9.83
CA ALA A 380 16.21 -18.53 -10.14
C ALA A 380 17.37 -18.95 -9.24
N LEU A 381 17.14 -19.21 -7.95
CA LEU A 381 18.16 -19.53 -6.93
C LEU A 381 19.23 -20.54 -7.37
N ARG A 382 18.86 -21.50 -8.23
CA ARG A 382 19.77 -22.57 -8.70
C ARG A 382 20.83 -22.07 -9.65
N ARG A 383 20.62 -20.91 -10.29
CA ARG A 383 21.48 -20.35 -11.37
C ARG A 383 22.04 -18.98 -11.01
N LEU A 384 21.68 -18.44 -9.84
CA LEU A 384 22.20 -17.15 -9.40
C LEU A 384 23.70 -17.28 -9.06
N PRO A 385 24.49 -16.27 -9.40
CA PRO A 385 25.90 -16.19 -8.98
C PRO A 385 26.00 -16.01 -7.46
N PRO A 386 27.14 -16.33 -6.84
CA PRO A 386 27.45 -15.89 -5.50
C PRO A 386 27.37 -14.36 -5.42
N ALA A 387 27.00 -13.83 -4.26
CA ALA A 387 26.94 -12.40 -4.02
C ALA A 387 27.40 -12.08 -2.60
N ASP A 388 27.93 -10.87 -2.39
CA ASP A 388 28.37 -10.38 -1.09
C ASP A 388 27.16 -10.02 -0.22
N VAL A 389 26.11 -9.50 -0.85
CA VAL A 389 24.89 -9.06 -0.20
C VAL A 389 23.65 -9.57 -0.95
N ILE A 390 22.62 -9.96 -0.19
CA ILE A 390 21.28 -10.17 -0.73
C ILE A 390 20.32 -9.16 -0.11
N VAL A 391 19.54 -8.48 -0.94
CA VAL A 391 18.39 -7.67 -0.55
C VAL A 391 17.14 -8.49 -0.80
N LEU A 392 16.22 -8.50 0.16
CA LEU A 392 14.93 -9.20 0.08
C LEU A 392 13.80 -8.19 0.30
N ASP A 393 12.80 -8.18 -0.57
CA ASP A 393 11.53 -7.46 -0.37
C ASP A 393 10.35 -8.37 -0.76
N PRO A 394 10.13 -9.46 0.01
CA PRO A 394 9.14 -10.47 -0.33
C PRO A 394 7.71 -9.95 -0.16
N PRO A 395 6.70 -10.66 -0.72
CA PRO A 395 5.30 -10.33 -0.51
C PRO A 395 4.90 -10.44 0.97
N ARG A 396 3.69 -9.99 1.32
CA ARG A 396 3.15 -9.99 2.70
C ARG A 396 3.22 -11.34 3.42
N SER A 397 3.30 -12.43 2.69
CA SER A 397 3.46 -13.78 3.26
C SER A 397 4.87 -14.07 3.79
N GLY A 398 5.85 -13.23 3.49
CA GLY A 398 7.28 -13.47 3.74
C GLY A 398 7.90 -14.37 2.67
N CYS A 399 9.14 -14.81 2.92
CA CYS A 399 9.85 -15.73 2.04
C CYS A 399 9.27 -17.14 2.12
N SER A 400 9.31 -17.85 0.99
CA SER A 400 8.94 -19.27 0.97
C SER A 400 9.98 -20.11 1.74
N PRO A 401 9.58 -21.29 2.26
CA PRO A 401 10.51 -22.22 2.92
C PRO A 401 11.73 -22.60 2.05
N VAL A 402 11.55 -22.67 0.74
CA VAL A 402 12.64 -23.00 -0.22
C VAL A 402 13.69 -21.89 -0.22
N VAL A 403 13.26 -20.61 -0.23
CA VAL A 403 14.17 -19.46 -0.20
C VAL A 403 14.88 -19.37 1.14
N LEU A 404 14.18 -19.54 2.25
CA LEU A 404 14.77 -19.52 3.59
C LEU A 404 15.80 -20.65 3.79
N ASP A 405 15.50 -21.86 3.34
CA ASP A 405 16.43 -22.99 3.41
C ASP A 405 17.68 -22.74 2.56
N TRP A 406 17.51 -22.21 1.36
CA TRP A 406 18.64 -21.85 0.50
C TRP A 406 19.51 -20.76 1.13
N LEU A 407 18.91 -19.72 1.71
CA LEU A 407 19.64 -18.67 2.43
C LEU A 407 20.40 -19.23 3.62
N CYS A 408 19.82 -20.14 4.39
CA CYS A 408 20.49 -20.76 5.53
C CYS A 408 21.72 -21.60 5.10
N ARG A 409 21.69 -22.24 3.94
CA ARG A 409 22.79 -23.10 3.45
C ARG A 409 23.82 -22.35 2.62
N ARG A 410 23.39 -21.41 1.79
CA ARG A 410 24.19 -20.77 0.73
C ARG A 410 24.13 -19.23 0.75
N GLY A 411 23.49 -18.67 1.76
CA GLY A 411 23.30 -17.22 1.85
C GLY A 411 24.64 -16.48 1.97
N PRO A 412 24.62 -15.17 1.67
CA PRO A 412 25.79 -14.30 1.67
C PRO A 412 26.28 -14.01 3.10
N ALA A 413 27.39 -13.29 3.20
CA ALA A 413 27.86 -12.77 4.48
C ALA A 413 26.90 -11.70 5.05
N ARG A 414 26.15 -11.01 4.20
CA ARG A 414 25.20 -9.94 4.60
C ARG A 414 23.85 -10.08 3.90
N LEU A 415 22.78 -9.92 4.68
CA LEU A 415 21.41 -9.96 4.21
C LEU A 415 20.68 -8.71 4.68
N VAL A 416 19.98 -8.03 3.76
CA VAL A 416 19.08 -6.91 4.05
C VAL A 416 17.66 -7.36 3.75
N TYR A 417 16.81 -7.42 4.78
CA TYR A 417 15.43 -7.89 4.66
C TYR A 417 14.47 -6.72 4.84
N VAL A 418 13.79 -6.31 3.78
CA VAL A 418 12.69 -5.34 3.82
C VAL A 418 11.37 -6.08 3.93
N SER A 419 10.45 -5.64 4.78
CA SER A 419 9.18 -6.33 4.99
C SER A 419 8.04 -5.38 5.32
N CYS A 420 6.92 -5.54 4.62
CA CYS A 420 5.66 -4.85 4.91
C CYS A 420 4.78 -5.58 5.94
N ASN A 421 5.23 -6.73 6.47
CA ASN A 421 4.51 -7.52 7.46
C ASN A 421 5.44 -7.95 8.60
N PRO A 422 5.36 -7.31 9.77
CA PRO A 422 6.20 -7.64 10.91
C PRO A 422 6.06 -9.08 11.44
N GLU A 423 4.88 -9.71 11.28
CA GLU A 423 4.67 -11.11 11.69
C GLU A 423 5.44 -12.07 10.78
N ALA A 424 5.37 -11.84 9.47
CA ALA A 424 6.14 -12.62 8.49
C ALA A 424 7.64 -12.42 8.70
N LEU A 425 8.07 -11.18 8.92
CA LEU A 425 9.46 -10.86 9.24
C LEU A 425 9.94 -11.62 10.47
N ALA A 426 9.20 -11.56 11.58
CA ALA A 426 9.59 -12.22 12.83
C ALA A 426 9.76 -13.74 12.65
N ARG A 427 8.82 -14.38 11.94
CA ARG A 427 8.89 -15.81 11.62
C ARG A 427 10.12 -16.14 10.76
N ASP A 428 10.38 -15.36 9.74
CA ASP A 428 11.49 -15.60 8.80
C ASP A 428 12.85 -15.33 9.48
N LEU A 429 12.94 -14.29 10.31
CA LEU A 429 14.12 -14.03 11.15
C LEU A 429 14.43 -15.20 12.10
N ALA A 430 13.40 -15.81 12.69
CA ALA A 430 13.60 -16.98 13.57
C ALA A 430 14.20 -18.18 12.81
N VAL A 431 13.83 -18.37 11.54
CA VAL A 431 14.42 -19.41 10.67
C VAL A 431 15.87 -19.06 10.30
N LEU A 432 16.11 -17.82 9.85
CA LEU A 432 17.44 -17.36 9.45
C LEU A 432 18.45 -17.41 10.62
N ARG A 433 18.00 -17.11 11.84
CA ARG A 433 18.83 -17.27 13.04
C ARG A 433 19.31 -18.71 13.25
N LYS A 434 18.47 -19.71 13.01
CA LYS A 434 18.86 -21.11 13.06
C LYS A 434 19.88 -21.47 11.98
N GLY A 435 19.87 -20.74 10.86
CA GLY A 435 20.82 -20.82 9.76
C GLY A 435 22.10 -20.01 9.96
N ALA A 436 22.49 -19.68 11.20
CA ALA A 436 23.69 -18.97 11.61
C ALA A 436 23.73 -17.47 11.24
N PHE A 437 22.62 -16.85 10.84
CA PHE A 437 22.57 -15.39 10.73
C PHE A 437 22.40 -14.73 12.10
N ARG A 438 23.12 -13.63 12.30
CA ARG A 438 22.94 -12.72 13.45
C ARG A 438 22.23 -11.46 12.98
N ILE A 439 21.32 -10.94 13.79
CA ILE A 439 20.59 -9.71 13.49
C ILE A 439 21.39 -8.54 14.03
N ASP A 440 21.81 -7.63 13.18
CA ASP A 440 22.56 -6.43 13.55
C ASP A 440 21.64 -5.26 13.91
N SER A 441 20.54 -5.10 13.19
CA SER A 441 19.54 -4.07 13.48
C SER A 441 18.17 -4.38 12.89
N ILE A 442 17.15 -3.78 13.51
CA ILE A 442 15.76 -3.81 13.03
C ILE A 442 15.26 -2.36 13.04
N GLN A 443 14.96 -1.83 11.87
CA GLN A 443 14.57 -0.44 11.67
C GLN A 443 13.20 -0.34 11.02
N PRO A 444 12.14 0.01 11.77
CA PRO A 444 10.83 0.30 11.20
C PRO A 444 10.82 1.66 10.47
N VAL A 445 10.02 1.75 9.42
CA VAL A 445 9.78 2.95 8.62
C VAL A 445 8.29 3.13 8.44
N ASP A 446 7.79 4.33 8.70
CA ASP A 446 6.38 4.65 8.51
C ASP A 446 6.06 4.98 7.04
N MET A 447 5.77 3.94 6.25
CA MET A 447 5.31 4.09 4.86
C MET A 447 3.83 4.50 4.76
N PHE A 448 3.05 4.20 5.80
CA PHE A 448 1.59 4.36 5.79
C PHE A 448 1.10 5.06 7.06
N PRO A 449 1.37 6.37 7.21
CA PRO A 449 0.81 7.18 8.29
C PRO A 449 -0.70 7.00 8.43
N HIS A 450 -1.19 7.17 9.64
CA HIS A 450 -2.61 7.00 10.00
C HIS A 450 -3.17 5.58 9.85
N THR A 451 -2.27 4.59 9.74
CA THR A 451 -2.60 3.15 9.74
C THR A 451 -1.63 2.36 10.64
N ALA A 452 -1.95 1.12 10.98
CA ALA A 452 -1.05 0.23 11.71
C ALA A 452 0.08 -0.36 10.83
N HIS A 453 0.00 -0.20 9.52
CA HIS A 453 1.01 -0.76 8.61
C HIS A 453 2.37 -0.10 8.82
N VAL A 454 3.41 -0.91 8.81
CA VAL A 454 4.79 -0.48 8.98
C VAL A 454 5.69 -1.31 8.07
N GLU A 455 6.62 -0.65 7.39
CA GLU A 455 7.74 -1.31 6.72
C GLU A 455 8.88 -1.49 7.71
N THR A 456 9.64 -2.56 7.58
CA THR A 456 10.73 -2.85 8.52
C THR A 456 11.94 -3.36 7.77
N VAL A 457 13.09 -2.75 8.00
CA VAL A 457 14.39 -3.17 7.44
C VAL A 457 15.17 -3.92 8.51
N GLY A 458 15.39 -5.21 8.29
CA GLY A 458 16.27 -6.05 9.09
C GLY A 458 17.64 -6.18 8.42
N ILE A 459 18.72 -5.89 9.13
CA ILE A 459 20.08 -6.11 8.66
C ILE A 459 20.67 -7.30 9.42
N LEU A 460 21.13 -8.30 8.66
CA LEU A 460 21.68 -9.52 9.20
C LEU A 460 23.07 -9.78 8.61
N ARG A 461 23.90 -10.48 9.38
CA ARG A 461 25.20 -11.00 8.93
C ARG A 461 25.40 -12.45 9.39
N ARG A 462 26.27 -13.13 8.69
CA ARG A 462 26.67 -14.50 8.99
C ARG A 462 27.99 -14.53 9.75
#